data_75552bbb6cc3ba70c711c9cd282bd649
#
_entry.id   75552bbb6cc3ba70c711c9cd282bd649
#
_cell.length_a   1.000
_cell.length_b   1.000
_cell.length_c   1.000
_cell.angle_alpha   90.00
_cell.angle_beta   90.00
_cell.angle_gamma   90.00
#
_symmetry.space_group_name_H-M   'P 1'
#
loop_
_entity.id
_entity.type
_entity.pdbx_description
1 polymer ?
#
loop_
_entity_poly.entity_id
_entity_poly.type
_entity_poly.pdbx_seq_one_letter_code
_entity_poly.pdbx_strand_id
1 'polypeptide(L)'
;GVLMDVGHGLHNLSFDVARKVLDQGLHPDSVSTDGHRGNRAGPVYDLPTTMAKLMALGFSLNQVIEMATANAAKLLGRSAEMGSLRVGHPAEISVLKIEDREWKAIDSQKGTIPAHQAITPVFAVRDNTIYEPLAAARP
;
A
#
# COMPACT_ATOMS: atom_id res chain seq x y z
N GLY A 1 -0.39 18.86 13.65
CA GLY A 1 -0.99 18.88 12.31
C GLY A 1 -2.02 17.77 12.14
N VAL A 2 -2.78 17.82 11.07
CA VAL A 2 -3.68 16.73 10.69
C VAL A 2 -2.84 15.66 9.98
N LEU A 3 -3.02 14.41 10.35
CA LEU A 3 -2.40 13.25 9.68
C LEU A 3 -3.38 12.74 8.62
N MET A 4 -2.84 12.40 7.44
CA MET A 4 -3.64 12.01 6.27
C MET A 4 -3.35 10.57 5.88
N ASP A 5 -4.39 9.76 5.72
CA ASP A 5 -4.31 8.43 5.15
C ASP A 5 -4.88 8.38 3.73
N VAL A 6 -4.21 7.67 2.83
CA VAL A 6 -4.78 7.31 1.53
C VAL A 6 -5.43 5.94 1.65
N GLY A 7 -6.74 5.93 1.90
CA GLY A 7 -7.56 4.73 1.80
C GLY A 7 -8.02 4.54 0.36
N HIS A 8 -7.58 3.48 -0.33
CA HIS A 8 -7.95 3.28 -1.74
C HIS A 8 -9.46 3.14 -1.93
N GLY A 9 -10.07 2.25 -1.18
CA GLY A 9 -11.52 2.00 -1.21
C GLY A 9 -12.10 1.73 -2.59
N LEU A 10 -13.41 1.63 -2.63
CA LEU A 10 -14.15 1.51 -3.89
C LEU A 10 -14.35 2.88 -4.57
N HIS A 11 -14.28 3.98 -3.81
CA HIS A 11 -14.62 5.33 -4.29
C HIS A 11 -13.63 6.43 -3.88
N ASN A 12 -12.58 6.11 -3.13
CA ASN A 12 -11.80 7.11 -2.41
C ASN A 12 -10.51 7.56 -3.13
N LEU A 13 -9.90 6.69 -3.97
CA LEU A 13 -8.70 7.05 -4.71
C LEU A 13 -9.05 7.48 -6.12
N SER A 14 -8.71 8.72 -6.47
CA SER A 14 -8.70 9.22 -7.84
C SER A 14 -7.29 9.69 -8.19
N PHE A 15 -6.70 9.21 -9.27
CA PHE A 15 -5.36 9.62 -9.71
C PHE A 15 -5.29 11.10 -10.07
N ASP A 16 -6.35 11.64 -10.69
CA ASP A 16 -6.41 13.05 -11.03
C ASP A 16 -6.45 13.95 -9.80
N VAL A 17 -7.21 13.56 -8.78
CA VAL A 17 -7.25 14.28 -7.50
C VAL A 17 -5.91 14.13 -6.77
N ALA A 18 -5.37 12.92 -6.71
CA ALA A 18 -4.09 12.66 -6.05
C ALA A 18 -2.96 13.53 -6.64
N ARG A 19 -2.85 13.60 -7.97
CA ARG A 19 -1.86 14.48 -8.63
C ARG A 19 -2.03 15.93 -8.24
N LYS A 20 -3.25 16.46 -8.29
CA LYS A 20 -3.53 17.85 -7.90
C LYS A 20 -3.15 18.15 -6.44
N VAL A 21 -3.35 17.20 -5.55
CA VAL A 21 -2.99 17.30 -4.13
C VAL A 21 -1.47 17.28 -3.95
N LEU A 22 -0.79 16.37 -4.65
CA LEU A 22 0.67 16.25 -4.63
C LEU A 22 1.35 17.48 -5.24
N ASP A 23 0.81 18.03 -6.32
CA ASP A 23 1.30 19.26 -6.96
C ASP A 23 1.22 20.50 -6.04
N GLN A 24 0.35 20.46 -5.04
CA GLN A 24 0.25 21.47 -3.99
C GLN A 24 1.20 21.21 -2.80
N GLY A 25 2.04 20.18 -2.87
CA GLY A 25 2.97 19.82 -1.82
C GLY A 25 2.33 19.10 -0.63
N LEU A 26 1.09 18.64 -0.77
CA LEU A 26 0.41 17.85 0.25
C LEU A 26 0.69 16.37 0.03
N HIS A 27 1.31 15.73 1.01
CA HIS A 27 1.67 14.31 0.97
C HIS A 27 0.93 13.56 2.08
N PRO A 28 0.36 12.37 1.79
CA PRO A 28 -0.23 11.54 2.82
C PRO A 28 0.84 10.95 3.75
N ASP A 29 0.47 10.74 4.99
CA ASP A 29 1.33 10.14 6.01
C ASP A 29 1.30 8.61 5.96
N SER A 30 0.17 8.03 5.59
CA SER A 30 -0.02 6.58 5.52
C SER A 30 -0.83 6.14 4.31
N VAL A 31 -0.84 4.84 4.08
CA VAL A 31 -1.63 4.18 3.04
C VAL A 31 -2.40 3.01 3.62
N SER A 32 -3.67 2.91 3.24
CA SER A 32 -4.52 1.78 3.56
C SER A 32 -5.34 1.33 2.35
N THR A 33 -5.95 0.16 2.43
CA THR A 33 -6.72 -0.39 1.31
C THR A 33 -8.19 -0.06 1.37
N ASP A 34 -8.76 0.08 2.56
CA ASP A 34 -10.22 -0.01 2.75
C ASP A 34 -10.78 -1.24 2.02
N GLY A 35 -10.04 -2.38 2.13
CA GLY A 35 -10.30 -3.60 1.40
C GLY A 35 -11.49 -4.36 1.97
N HIS A 36 -12.47 -4.64 1.14
CA HIS A 36 -13.64 -5.43 1.49
C HIS A 36 -14.04 -6.38 0.33
N ARG A 37 -15.03 -7.24 0.57
CA ARG A 37 -15.44 -8.27 -0.40
C ARG A 37 -15.75 -7.70 -1.80
N GLY A 38 -16.27 -6.49 -1.89
CA GLY A 38 -16.69 -5.85 -3.15
C GLY A 38 -15.55 -5.24 -3.98
N ASN A 39 -14.34 -5.07 -3.41
CA ASN A 39 -13.22 -4.40 -4.10
C ASN A 39 -11.92 -5.21 -4.15
N ARG A 40 -11.88 -6.41 -3.56
CA ARG A 40 -10.71 -7.30 -3.58
C ARG A 40 -10.43 -7.93 -4.95
N ALA A 41 -11.42 -8.01 -5.83
CA ALA A 41 -11.23 -8.46 -7.22
C ALA A 41 -10.92 -7.27 -8.17
N GLY A 42 -10.84 -6.07 -7.63
CA GLY A 42 -10.56 -4.80 -8.26
C GLY A 42 -11.54 -3.71 -7.79
N PRO A 43 -11.14 -2.47 -7.81
CA PRO A 43 -9.83 -1.93 -8.20
C PRO A 43 -8.75 -2.02 -7.10
N VAL A 44 -9.08 -2.38 -5.86
CA VAL A 44 -8.16 -2.36 -4.71
C VAL A 44 -7.14 -3.49 -4.78
N TYR A 45 -7.62 -4.73 -4.93
CA TYR A 45 -6.88 -5.98 -4.86
C TYR A 45 -6.29 -6.24 -3.46
N ASP A 46 -5.13 -5.68 -3.16
CA ASP A 46 -4.42 -5.82 -1.88
C ASP A 46 -3.58 -4.57 -1.55
N LEU A 47 -2.95 -4.54 -0.38
CA LEU A 47 -2.09 -3.42 0.02
C LEU A 47 -0.83 -3.30 -0.86
N PRO A 48 -0.10 -4.36 -1.22
CA PRO A 48 1.02 -4.26 -2.15
C PRO A 48 0.65 -3.65 -3.50
N THR A 49 -0.50 -4.01 -4.07
CA THR A 49 -1.00 -3.38 -5.31
C THR A 49 -1.31 -1.90 -5.09
N THR A 50 -1.91 -1.53 -3.96
CA THR A 50 -2.18 -0.12 -3.62
C THR A 50 -0.87 0.67 -3.48
N MET A 51 0.15 0.11 -2.83
CA MET A 51 1.49 0.71 -2.74
C MET A 51 2.11 0.90 -4.12
N ALA A 52 2.01 -0.09 -5.02
CA ALA A 52 2.52 0.01 -6.38
C ALA A 52 1.81 1.12 -7.19
N LYS A 53 0.52 1.38 -6.95
CA LYS A 53 -0.20 2.52 -7.55
C LYS A 53 0.33 3.86 -7.06
N LEU A 54 0.68 3.97 -5.79
CA LEU A 54 1.33 5.19 -5.27
C LEU A 54 2.73 5.37 -5.87
N MET A 55 3.48 4.29 -6.11
CA MET A 55 4.74 4.39 -6.87
C MET A 55 4.51 4.92 -8.28
N ALA A 56 3.46 4.51 -8.97
CA ALA A 56 3.08 5.05 -10.28
C ALA A 56 2.65 6.53 -10.22
N LEU A 57 2.27 7.05 -9.06
CA LEU A 57 2.04 8.48 -8.80
C LEU A 57 3.32 9.26 -8.45
N GLY A 58 4.48 8.59 -8.32
CA GLY A 58 5.77 9.22 -8.08
C GLY A 58 6.37 9.00 -6.69
N PHE A 59 5.72 8.25 -5.81
CA PHE A 59 6.33 7.87 -4.53
C PHE A 59 7.44 6.84 -4.74
N SER A 60 8.51 6.96 -3.98
CA SER A 60 9.56 5.93 -3.95
C SER A 60 9.09 4.68 -3.20
N LEU A 61 9.77 3.55 -3.45
CA LEU A 61 9.51 2.31 -2.71
C LEU A 61 9.65 2.50 -1.19
N ASN A 62 10.67 3.23 -0.73
CA ASN A 62 10.86 3.48 0.70
C ASN A 62 9.70 4.27 1.29
N GLN A 63 9.22 5.30 0.60
CA GLN A 63 8.07 6.07 1.08
C GLN A 63 6.82 5.21 1.24
N VAL A 64 6.47 4.39 0.25
CA VAL A 64 5.26 3.56 0.36
C VAL A 64 5.40 2.45 1.42
N ILE A 65 6.62 1.94 1.67
CA ILE A 65 6.88 1.02 2.78
C ILE A 65 6.70 1.73 4.11
N GLU A 66 7.29 2.92 4.30
CA GLU A 66 7.13 3.71 5.54
C GLU A 66 5.66 4.04 5.80
N MET A 67 4.92 4.47 4.77
CA MET A 67 3.49 4.76 4.86
C MET A 67 2.67 3.53 5.31
N ALA A 68 3.02 2.34 4.83
CA ALA A 68 2.33 1.09 5.15
C ALA A 68 2.77 0.46 6.49
N THR A 69 3.88 0.92 7.09
CA THR A 69 4.49 0.30 8.27
C THR A 69 4.74 1.30 9.40
N ALA A 70 5.89 1.97 9.42
CA ALA A 70 6.32 2.83 10.50
C ALA A 70 5.37 4.00 10.75
N ASN A 71 4.90 4.64 9.68
CA ASN A 71 3.97 5.76 9.77
C ASN A 71 2.59 5.30 10.26
N ALA A 72 2.07 4.18 9.73
CA ALA A 72 0.82 3.59 10.19
C ALA A 72 0.89 3.23 11.69
N ALA A 73 2.00 2.61 12.15
CA ALA A 73 2.24 2.31 13.56
C ALA A 73 2.25 3.58 14.44
N LYS A 74 2.87 4.65 13.93
CA LYS A 74 2.90 5.97 14.60
C LYS A 74 1.50 6.56 14.73
N LEU A 75 0.71 6.51 13.65
CA LEU A 75 -0.68 6.97 13.64
C LEU A 75 -1.55 6.26 14.67
N LEU A 76 -1.31 4.97 14.86
CA LEU A 76 -2.01 4.13 15.85
C LEU A 76 -1.46 4.27 17.26
N GLY A 77 -0.38 5.04 17.49
CA GLY A 77 0.31 5.14 18.78
C GLY A 77 1.04 3.86 19.20
N ARG A 78 1.38 2.98 18.25
CA ARG A 78 1.92 1.63 18.49
C ARG A 78 3.35 1.43 17.96
N SER A 79 4.12 2.49 17.74
CA SER A 79 5.50 2.40 17.24
C SER A 79 6.46 1.62 18.15
N ALA A 80 6.13 1.45 19.44
CA ALA A 80 6.90 0.62 20.36
C ALA A 80 6.70 -0.88 20.14
N GLU A 81 5.67 -1.29 19.40
CA GLU A 81 5.24 -2.68 19.25
C GLU A 81 5.32 -3.18 17.81
N MET A 82 5.15 -2.32 16.82
CA MET A 82 5.04 -2.70 15.40
C MET A 82 5.59 -1.63 14.46
N GLY A 83 5.58 -1.93 13.17
CA GLY A 83 6.02 -1.03 12.10
C GLY A 83 7.53 -0.97 11.89
N SER A 84 8.31 -1.86 12.53
CA SER A 84 9.75 -1.96 12.34
C SER A 84 10.27 -3.39 12.55
N LEU A 85 11.44 -3.69 11.98
CA LEU A 85 12.15 -4.95 12.17
C LEU A 85 13.14 -4.90 13.36
N ARG A 86 12.82 -4.13 14.40
CA ARG A 86 13.68 -3.99 15.58
C ARG A 86 13.73 -5.31 16.35
N VAL A 87 14.92 -5.70 16.80
CA VAL A 87 15.11 -6.85 17.68
C VAL A 87 14.25 -6.68 18.96
N GLY A 88 13.52 -7.71 19.32
CA GLY A 88 12.58 -7.71 20.45
C GLY A 88 11.13 -7.33 20.09
N HIS A 89 10.87 -6.86 18.86
CA HIS A 89 9.50 -6.69 18.39
C HIS A 89 8.88 -8.04 17.95
N PRO A 90 7.56 -8.17 18.02
CA PRO A 90 6.87 -9.32 17.43
C PRO A 90 7.26 -9.51 15.96
N ALA A 91 7.46 -10.76 15.55
CA ALA A 91 7.79 -11.09 14.16
C ALA A 91 6.53 -11.00 13.28
N GLU A 92 6.08 -9.78 12.99
CA GLU A 92 5.03 -9.47 12.02
C GLU A 92 5.70 -8.94 10.75
N ILE A 93 6.11 -9.84 9.86
CA ILE A 93 6.98 -9.56 8.72
C ILE A 93 6.27 -9.95 7.43
N SER A 94 6.27 -9.06 6.45
CA SER A 94 5.86 -9.36 5.08
C SER A 94 7.10 -9.40 4.19
N VAL A 95 7.28 -10.48 3.46
CA VAL A 95 8.32 -10.60 2.42
C VAL A 95 7.67 -10.33 1.08
N LEU A 96 8.20 -9.34 0.39
CA LEU A 96 7.67 -8.81 -0.85
C LEU A 96 8.73 -8.92 -1.95
N LYS A 97 8.29 -9.14 -3.18
CA LYS A 97 9.11 -9.09 -4.39
C LYS A 97 8.73 -7.85 -5.19
N ILE A 98 9.73 -7.10 -5.62
CA ILE A 98 9.55 -6.00 -6.57
C ILE A 98 9.85 -6.55 -7.96
N GLU A 99 8.95 -6.33 -8.90
CA GLU A 99 9.05 -6.82 -10.26
C GLU A 99 8.94 -5.66 -11.24
N ASP A 100 9.89 -5.55 -12.16
CA ASP A 100 9.75 -4.65 -13.30
C ASP A 100 8.70 -5.26 -14.23
N ARG A 101 7.56 -4.60 -14.31
CA ARG A 101 6.40 -5.08 -15.07
C ARG A 101 5.55 -3.91 -15.52
N GLU A 102 5.29 -3.86 -16.82
CA GLU A 102 4.37 -2.88 -17.40
C GLU A 102 2.91 -3.31 -17.15
N TRP A 103 2.14 -2.43 -16.55
CA TRP A 103 0.72 -2.63 -16.33
C TRP A 103 -0.05 -1.32 -16.22
N LYS A 104 -1.36 -1.40 -16.30
CA LYS A 104 -2.24 -0.23 -16.12
C LYS A 104 -2.81 -0.24 -14.70
N ALA A 105 -2.34 0.69 -13.89
CA ALA A 105 -2.95 0.95 -12.59
C ALA A 105 -4.32 1.61 -12.80
N ILE A 106 -5.33 1.11 -12.09
CA ILE A 106 -6.73 1.57 -12.17
C ILE A 106 -7.11 2.15 -10.82
N ASP A 107 -7.69 3.34 -10.80
CA ASP A 107 -8.23 3.98 -9.60
C ASP A 107 -9.71 3.64 -9.36
N SER A 108 -10.30 4.24 -8.32
CA SER A 108 -11.70 4.04 -7.95
C SER A 108 -12.70 4.67 -8.92
N GLN A 109 -12.25 5.60 -9.76
CA GLN A 109 -13.06 6.31 -10.77
C GLN A 109 -12.87 5.72 -12.17
N LYS A 110 -12.20 4.54 -12.30
CA LYS A 110 -11.81 3.91 -13.55
C LYS A 110 -10.77 4.71 -14.36
N GLY A 111 -10.15 5.71 -13.76
CA GLY A 111 -8.97 6.38 -14.28
C GLY A 111 -7.79 5.42 -14.34
N THR A 112 -6.92 5.55 -15.33
CA THR A 112 -5.77 4.67 -15.50
C THR A 112 -4.49 5.46 -15.67
N ILE A 113 -3.40 4.95 -15.07
CA ILE A 113 -2.04 5.45 -15.29
C ILE A 113 -1.11 4.27 -15.59
N PRO A 114 -0.05 4.48 -16.39
CA PRO A 114 0.98 3.47 -16.58
C PRO A 114 1.74 3.23 -15.27
N ALA A 115 2.04 1.97 -15.00
CA ALA A 115 2.88 1.56 -13.89
C ALA A 115 3.94 0.60 -14.42
N HIS A 116 5.17 0.76 -13.95
CA HIS A 116 6.36 0.05 -14.44
C HIS A 116 6.90 -0.97 -13.45
N GLN A 117 6.37 -0.96 -12.24
CA GLN A 117 6.74 -1.90 -11.18
C GLN A 117 5.50 -2.44 -10.47
N ALA A 118 5.58 -3.70 -10.08
CA ALA A 118 4.59 -4.36 -9.24
C ALA A 118 5.24 -4.83 -7.94
N ILE A 119 4.44 -4.85 -6.88
CA ILE A 119 4.83 -5.40 -5.58
C ILE A 119 4.02 -6.68 -5.35
N THR A 120 4.72 -7.82 -5.27
CA THR A 120 4.10 -9.13 -5.12
C THR A 120 4.45 -9.72 -3.76
N PRO A 121 3.48 -10.11 -2.92
CA PRO A 121 3.78 -10.80 -1.67
C PRO A 121 4.35 -12.19 -1.96
N VAL A 122 5.39 -12.55 -1.21
CA VAL A 122 6.04 -13.87 -1.25
C VAL A 122 5.54 -14.73 -0.10
N PHE A 123 5.61 -14.23 1.11
CA PHE A 123 5.01 -14.82 2.32
C PHE A 123 4.92 -13.78 3.43
N ALA A 124 4.17 -14.10 4.47
CA ALA A 124 4.15 -13.32 5.70
C ALA A 124 4.47 -14.21 6.90
N VAL A 125 5.09 -13.62 7.93
CA VAL A 125 5.31 -14.27 9.22
C VAL A 125 4.47 -13.54 10.26
N ARG A 126 3.74 -14.30 11.06
CA ARG A 126 3.03 -13.81 12.23
C ARG A 126 2.95 -14.92 13.27
N ASP A 127 3.19 -14.59 14.53
CA ASP A 127 3.10 -15.55 15.65
C ASP A 127 3.90 -16.85 15.37
N ASN A 128 5.12 -16.71 14.83
CA ASN A 128 6.01 -17.81 14.40
C ASN A 128 5.41 -18.74 13.32
N THR A 129 4.35 -18.32 12.65
CA THR A 129 3.71 -19.06 11.55
C THR A 129 3.99 -18.36 10.24
N ILE A 130 4.30 -19.14 9.21
CA ILE A 130 4.45 -18.64 7.83
C ILE A 130 3.11 -18.79 7.11
N TYR A 131 2.70 -17.72 6.46
CA TYR A 131 1.48 -17.65 5.66
C TYR A 131 1.84 -17.40 4.19
N GLU A 132 1.43 -18.33 3.34
CA GLU A 132 1.51 -18.17 1.89
C GLU A 132 0.44 -17.19 1.38
N PRO A 133 0.74 -16.38 0.37
CA PRO A 133 -0.26 -15.51 -0.23
C PRO A 133 -1.35 -16.35 -0.90
N LEU A 134 -2.60 -15.97 -0.69
CA LEU A 134 -3.69 -16.54 -1.46
C LEU A 134 -3.52 -16.22 -2.93
N ALA A 135 -3.83 -17.17 -3.82
CA ALA A 135 -3.92 -16.91 -5.25
C ALA A 135 -5.07 -15.90 -5.48
N ALA A 136 -4.71 -14.62 -5.54
CA ALA A 136 -5.65 -13.54 -5.80
C ALA A 136 -5.47 -13.05 -7.24
N ALA A 137 -6.58 -12.66 -7.86
CA ALA A 137 -6.51 -11.88 -9.09
C ALA A 137 -5.74 -10.58 -8.81
N ARG A 138 -4.71 -10.31 -9.60
CA ARG A 138 -3.94 -9.07 -9.60
C ARG A 138 -3.84 -8.54 -11.02
N PRO A 139 -3.74 -7.22 -11.22
CA PRO A 139 -3.63 -6.65 -12.55
C PRO A 139 -2.34 -7.03 -13.25
#